data_3075f11253996938019b450ec2a6ca9b
#
_entry.id   3075f11253996938019b450ec2a6ca9b
#
_cell.length_a   1.000
_cell.length_b   1.000
_cell.length_c   1.000
_cell.angle_alpha   90.00
_cell.angle_beta   90.00
_cell.angle_gamma   90.00
#
_symmetry.space_group_name_H-M   'P 1'
#
loop_
_entity.id
_entity.type
_entity.pdbx_description
1 polymer ?
#
loop_
_entity_poly.entity_id
_entity_poly.type
_entity_poly.pdbx_seq_one_letter_code
_entity_poly.pdbx_strand_id
1 'polypeptide(L)'
;MAPDFEPEALTILESKKNRILLRLKNIERPAMQYRSLLNGVAAQERDAKLGGLDSTPEQKTECGVNEAQMADLIFANKIVKHSKSNAIVLAKGAQLCASGIGQTSRVDALRHAIEKAHSFGFDLHGAVMASDAFFPFADCVEIAHGEGVDAIIQPGGSIRDQESIDYCNANGMAMLFTGL
;
A
#
# COMPACT_ATOMS: atom_id res chain seq x y z
N MET A 1 16.24 12.01 0.43
CA MET A 1 16.20 12.81 -0.80
C MET A 1 14.78 13.27 -1.01
N ALA A 2 14.56 14.56 -1.33
CA ALA A 2 13.24 15.15 -1.56
C ALA A 2 13.35 16.28 -2.59
N PRO A 3 12.23 16.70 -3.23
CA PRO A 3 12.23 17.88 -4.13
C PRO A 3 12.64 19.14 -3.37
N ASP A 4 12.14 19.31 -2.14
CA ASP A 4 12.51 20.39 -1.22
C ASP A 4 12.28 19.95 0.22
N PHE A 5 12.68 20.80 1.17
CA PHE A 5 12.51 20.61 2.60
C PHE A 5 11.95 21.88 3.23
N GLU A 6 10.93 21.76 4.04
CA GLU A 6 10.45 22.87 4.86
C GLU A 6 11.48 23.27 5.92
N PRO A 7 11.55 24.56 6.31
CA PRO A 7 12.57 25.04 7.26
C PRO A 7 12.58 24.29 8.60
N GLU A 8 11.40 23.95 9.12
CA GLU A 8 11.24 23.20 10.36
C GLU A 8 11.76 21.78 10.22
N ALA A 9 11.49 21.14 9.09
CA ALA A 9 12.02 19.80 8.76
C ALA A 9 13.54 19.81 8.64
N LEU A 10 14.13 20.85 8.01
CA LEU A 10 15.58 21.01 7.94
C LEU A 10 16.20 21.10 9.32
N THR A 11 15.64 21.93 10.20
CA THR A 11 16.12 22.09 11.60
C THR A 11 16.17 20.73 12.32
N ILE A 12 15.14 19.91 12.20
CA ILE A 12 15.10 18.57 12.79
C ILE A 12 16.11 17.63 12.13
N LEU A 13 16.17 17.65 10.81
CA LEU A 13 17.02 16.73 10.04
C LEU A 13 18.51 17.03 10.19
N GLU A 14 18.91 18.28 10.29
CA GLU A 14 20.30 18.75 10.47
C GLU A 14 20.83 18.52 11.90
N SER A 15 19.97 18.20 12.86
CA SER A 15 20.37 17.87 14.24
C SER A 15 21.39 16.71 14.31
N LYS A 16 21.46 15.85 13.28
CA LYS A 16 22.44 14.77 13.17
C LYS A 16 23.56 15.12 12.19
N LYS A 17 24.75 15.37 12.70
CA LYS A 17 25.95 15.83 11.97
C LYS A 17 26.29 15.05 10.69
N ASN A 18 26.03 13.74 10.66
CA ASN A 18 26.38 12.88 9.53
C ASN A 18 25.21 12.55 8.61
N ARG A 19 24.06 13.25 8.74
CA ARG A 19 22.91 13.03 7.87
C ARG A 19 23.11 13.76 6.54
N ILE A 20 23.00 13.01 5.44
CA ILE A 20 23.11 13.56 4.09
C ILE A 20 21.71 13.91 3.60
N LEU A 21 21.45 15.17 3.32
CA LEU A 21 20.20 15.68 2.74
C LEU A 21 20.45 16.01 1.27
N LEU A 22 19.68 15.40 0.38
CA LEU A 22 19.78 15.60 -1.06
C LEU A 22 18.50 16.25 -1.58
N ARG A 23 18.65 17.40 -2.23
CA ARG A 23 17.56 18.09 -2.92
C ARG A 23 17.58 17.72 -4.40
N LEU A 24 16.44 17.28 -4.93
CA LEU A 24 16.27 16.97 -6.33
C LEU A 24 16.25 18.27 -7.16
N LYS A 25 17.20 18.43 -8.08
CA LYS A 25 17.23 19.58 -9.00
C LYS A 25 16.27 19.41 -10.18
N ASN A 26 16.02 18.17 -10.58
CA ASN A 26 15.08 17.81 -11.63
C ASN A 26 14.24 16.63 -11.17
N ILE A 27 12.92 16.77 -11.23
CA ILE A 27 11.93 15.75 -10.86
C ILE A 27 11.32 15.04 -12.08
N GLU A 28 11.68 15.46 -13.30
CA GLU A 28 11.24 14.79 -14.51
C GLU A 28 11.75 13.35 -14.53
N ARG A 29 10.85 12.44 -14.85
CA ARG A 29 11.16 11.01 -14.92
C ARG A 29 11.01 10.56 -16.38
N PRO A 30 11.97 9.76 -16.91
CA PRO A 30 11.84 9.22 -18.26
C PRO A 30 10.62 8.29 -18.34
N ALA A 31 9.95 8.29 -19.51
CA ALA A 31 8.79 7.44 -19.75
C ALA A 31 9.13 5.94 -19.69
N MET A 32 10.36 5.59 -20.12
CA MET A 32 10.84 4.22 -20.14
C MET A 32 11.74 3.91 -18.96
N GLN A 33 11.67 2.68 -18.46
CA GLN A 33 12.60 2.09 -17.50
C GLN A 33 13.38 0.97 -18.16
N TYR A 34 14.65 0.84 -17.79
CA TYR A 34 15.56 -0.20 -18.30
C TYR A 34 16.19 -0.96 -17.13
N ARG A 35 16.26 -2.28 -17.26
CA ARG A 35 16.98 -3.15 -16.31
C ARG A 35 17.89 -4.08 -17.08
N SER A 36 19.15 -4.17 -16.67
CA SER A 36 20.09 -5.14 -17.22
C SER A 36 19.69 -6.57 -16.81
N LEU A 37 19.73 -7.48 -17.76
CA LEU A 37 19.50 -8.91 -17.59
C LEU A 37 20.63 -9.65 -18.30
N LEU A 38 21.41 -10.47 -17.58
CA LEU A 38 22.47 -11.29 -18.18
C LEU A 38 23.17 -10.61 -19.40
N ASN A 39 22.76 -11.01 -20.62
CA ASN A 39 23.27 -10.51 -21.91
C ASN A 39 22.27 -9.61 -22.66
N GLY A 40 21.29 -9.05 -21.97
CA GLY A 40 20.24 -8.21 -22.56
C GLY A 40 19.78 -7.09 -21.63
N VAL A 41 18.74 -6.39 -22.06
CA VAL A 41 18.08 -5.32 -21.33
C VAL A 41 16.56 -5.53 -21.39
N ALA A 42 15.91 -5.54 -20.23
CA ALA A 42 14.45 -5.41 -20.18
C ALA A 42 14.09 -3.92 -20.25
N ALA A 43 13.21 -3.57 -21.17
CA ALA A 43 12.64 -2.23 -21.34
C ALA A 43 11.14 -2.28 -21.09
N GLN A 44 10.63 -1.37 -20.28
CA GLN A 44 9.19 -1.24 -20.03
C GLN A 44 8.83 0.24 -19.84
N GLU A 45 7.57 0.56 -20.11
CA GLU A 45 7.04 1.85 -19.74
C GLU A 45 7.01 1.99 -18.22
N ARG A 46 7.24 3.23 -17.75
CA ARG A 46 7.13 3.51 -16.32
C ARG A 46 5.66 3.41 -15.92
N ASP A 47 5.37 2.64 -14.90
CA ASP A 47 4.08 2.67 -14.23
C ASP A 47 3.93 4.00 -13.48
N ALA A 48 3.25 4.95 -14.13
CA ALA A 48 3.00 6.29 -13.59
C ALA A 48 1.63 6.41 -12.93
N LYS A 49 0.71 5.48 -13.18
CA LYS A 49 -0.66 5.53 -12.66
C LYS A 49 -0.73 5.08 -11.20
N LEU A 50 -1.58 5.72 -10.42
CA LEU A 50 -1.88 5.33 -9.05
C LEU A 50 -3.39 5.39 -8.82
N GLY A 51 -4.01 4.26 -8.56
CA GLY A 51 -5.40 4.21 -8.14
C GLY A 51 -5.65 5.05 -6.88
N GLY A 52 -6.66 5.89 -6.93
CA GLY A 52 -6.96 6.86 -5.88
C GLY A 52 -6.40 8.27 -6.12
N LEU A 53 -5.45 8.45 -7.04
CA LEU A 53 -4.99 9.78 -7.48
C LEU A 53 -5.33 10.04 -8.95
N ASP A 54 -5.06 9.07 -9.82
CA ASP A 54 -5.29 9.20 -11.28
C ASP A 54 -6.66 8.65 -11.69
N SER A 55 -7.28 7.86 -10.81
CA SER A 55 -8.64 7.32 -10.97
C SER A 55 -9.28 7.13 -9.60
N THR A 56 -10.59 7.35 -9.50
CA THR A 56 -11.34 7.05 -8.27
C THR A 56 -11.46 5.53 -8.14
N PRO A 57 -10.98 4.94 -7.02
CA PRO A 57 -11.18 3.52 -6.77
C PRO A 57 -12.67 3.19 -6.70
N GLU A 58 -13.06 2.06 -7.25
CA GLU A 58 -14.44 1.60 -7.24
C GLU A 58 -14.76 0.92 -5.91
N GLN A 59 -15.77 1.42 -5.20
CA GLN A 59 -16.28 0.74 -4.01
C GLN A 59 -17.04 -0.52 -4.41
N LYS A 60 -16.64 -1.65 -3.83
CA LYS A 60 -17.23 -2.97 -4.14
C LYS A 60 -18.16 -3.49 -3.04
N THR A 61 -18.10 -2.90 -1.85
CA THR A 61 -18.86 -3.32 -0.68
C THR A 61 -20.01 -2.35 -0.36
N GLU A 62 -20.99 -2.81 0.42
CA GLU A 62 -22.09 -1.99 0.92
C GLU A 62 -21.57 -0.94 1.93
N CYS A 63 -20.64 -1.34 2.80
CA CYS A 63 -19.95 -0.41 3.68
C CYS A 63 -18.96 0.45 2.89
N GLY A 64 -19.10 1.78 3.02
CA GLY A 64 -18.19 2.75 2.41
C GLY A 64 -17.06 3.15 3.36
N VAL A 65 -16.13 3.94 2.84
CA VAL A 65 -15.03 4.54 3.60
C VAL A 65 -15.33 6.02 3.89
N ASN A 66 -14.91 6.48 5.07
CA ASN A 66 -14.89 7.90 5.38
C ASN A 66 -13.65 8.59 4.77
N GLU A 67 -13.57 9.93 4.87
CA GLU A 67 -12.47 10.70 4.29
C GLU A 67 -11.09 10.30 4.85
N ALA A 68 -10.99 10.04 6.15
CA ALA A 68 -9.74 9.63 6.78
C ALA A 68 -9.29 8.25 6.29
N GLN A 69 -10.21 7.28 6.23
CA GLN A 69 -9.92 5.96 5.68
C GLN A 69 -9.53 6.03 4.20
N MET A 70 -10.18 6.87 3.39
CA MET A 70 -9.81 7.06 2.00
C MET A 70 -8.39 7.62 1.87
N ALA A 71 -8.03 8.61 2.68
CA ALA A 71 -6.67 9.16 2.71
C ALA A 71 -5.63 8.10 3.09
N ASP A 72 -5.92 7.28 4.10
CA ASP A 72 -5.05 6.18 4.53
C ASP A 72 -4.93 5.08 3.47
N LEU A 73 -6.02 4.73 2.77
CA LEU A 73 -6.00 3.77 1.66
C LEU A 73 -5.14 4.25 0.50
N ILE A 74 -5.27 5.53 0.10
CA ILE A 74 -4.45 6.13 -0.95
C ILE A 74 -2.97 6.16 -0.51
N PHE A 75 -2.70 6.51 0.75
CA PHE A 75 -1.35 6.49 1.30
C PHE A 75 -0.75 5.09 1.28
N ALA A 76 -1.48 4.08 1.77
CA ALA A 76 -1.06 2.68 1.76
C ALA A 76 -0.83 2.16 0.34
N ASN A 77 -1.72 2.53 -0.61
CA ASN A 77 -1.61 2.14 -2.01
C ASN A 77 -0.35 2.72 -2.69
N LYS A 78 0.05 3.95 -2.34
CA LYS A 78 1.33 4.52 -2.81
C LYS A 78 2.52 3.68 -2.36
N ILE A 79 2.51 3.22 -1.11
CA ILE A 79 3.61 2.44 -0.54
C ILE A 79 3.64 1.04 -1.17
N VAL A 80 2.49 0.36 -1.26
CA VAL A 80 2.43 -1.00 -1.79
C VAL A 80 2.84 -1.06 -3.26
N LYS A 81 2.46 -0.06 -4.07
CA LYS A 81 2.89 0.07 -5.46
C LYS A 81 4.42 0.02 -5.63
N HIS A 82 5.17 0.61 -4.70
CA HIS A 82 6.63 0.66 -4.74
C HIS A 82 7.29 -0.49 -3.97
N SER A 83 6.50 -1.41 -3.44
CA SER A 83 6.98 -2.59 -2.72
C SER A 83 7.16 -3.78 -3.68
N LYS A 84 8.06 -4.69 -3.32
CA LYS A 84 8.26 -5.90 -4.11
C LYS A 84 7.18 -6.94 -3.78
N SER A 85 6.52 -7.48 -4.81
CA SER A 85 5.51 -8.55 -4.69
C SER A 85 6.06 -9.83 -4.03
N ASN A 86 5.24 -10.60 -3.33
CA ASN A 86 3.92 -10.21 -2.86
C ASN A 86 4.05 -9.20 -1.73
N ALA A 87 3.19 -8.18 -1.73
CA ALA A 87 3.27 -7.11 -0.75
C ALA A 87 1.91 -6.75 -0.16
N ILE A 88 1.91 -6.54 1.17
CA ILE A 88 0.80 -5.99 1.95
C ILE A 88 1.33 -4.80 2.75
N VAL A 89 0.54 -3.75 2.81
CA VAL A 89 0.80 -2.55 3.61
C VAL A 89 -0.36 -2.30 4.55
N LEU A 90 -0.07 -2.05 5.82
CA LEU A 90 -1.03 -1.65 6.86
C LEU A 90 -0.74 -0.21 7.26
N ALA A 91 -1.75 0.64 7.24
CA ALA A 91 -1.62 2.07 7.54
C ALA A 91 -2.80 2.58 8.39
N LYS A 92 -2.55 3.64 9.17
CA LYS A 92 -3.56 4.32 9.99
C LYS A 92 -3.11 5.74 10.29
N GLY A 93 -3.98 6.73 10.11
CA GLY A 93 -3.68 8.13 10.42
C GLY A 93 -2.52 8.70 9.59
N ALA A 94 -2.47 8.42 8.28
CA ALA A 94 -1.40 8.79 7.37
C ALA A 94 0.00 8.26 7.80
N GLN A 95 0.03 7.20 8.60
CA GLN A 95 1.24 6.54 9.06
C GLN A 95 1.29 5.08 8.60
N LEU A 96 2.46 4.64 8.13
CA LEU A 96 2.75 3.24 7.89
C LEU A 96 2.87 2.51 9.24
N CYS A 97 1.94 1.59 9.53
CA CYS A 97 2.04 0.72 10.70
C CYS A 97 3.07 -0.38 10.45
N ALA A 98 2.92 -1.08 9.34
CA ALA A 98 3.88 -2.08 8.89
C ALA A 98 3.67 -2.48 7.43
N SER A 99 4.63 -3.21 6.88
CA SER A 99 4.53 -3.85 5.57
C SER A 99 5.20 -5.20 5.57
N GLY A 100 4.58 -6.16 4.89
CA GLY A 100 5.19 -7.43 4.50
C GLY A 100 5.42 -7.42 2.99
N ILE A 101 6.67 -7.58 2.56
CA ILE A 101 7.06 -7.41 1.15
C ILE A 101 7.98 -8.53 0.68
N GLY A 102 7.92 -8.84 -0.63
CA GLY A 102 8.81 -9.83 -1.24
C GLY A 102 8.53 -11.26 -0.80
N GLN A 103 7.31 -11.56 -0.36
CA GLN A 103 6.95 -12.88 0.15
C GLN A 103 6.47 -13.82 -0.97
N THR A 104 6.57 -15.12 -0.73
CA THR A 104 6.16 -16.16 -1.67
C THR A 104 4.64 -16.31 -1.77
N SER A 105 3.92 -15.92 -0.71
CA SER A 105 2.47 -15.86 -0.70
C SER A 105 1.96 -14.53 -0.14
N ARG A 106 0.72 -14.17 -0.50
CA ARG A 106 0.09 -12.96 0.02
C ARG A 106 -0.29 -13.09 1.49
N VAL A 107 -0.69 -14.27 1.92
CA VAL A 107 -0.97 -14.57 3.34
C VAL A 107 0.30 -14.39 4.19
N ASP A 108 1.47 -14.83 3.70
CA ASP A 108 2.73 -14.61 4.42
C ASP A 108 3.08 -13.12 4.48
N ALA A 109 2.86 -12.37 3.40
CA ALA A 109 3.06 -10.92 3.40
C ALA A 109 2.17 -10.23 4.46
N LEU A 110 0.90 -10.64 4.57
CA LEU A 110 -0.02 -10.11 5.58
C LEU A 110 0.43 -10.48 7.00
N ARG A 111 0.72 -11.74 7.25
CA ARG A 111 1.18 -12.20 8.58
C ARG A 111 2.44 -11.48 9.04
N HIS A 112 3.42 -11.31 8.15
CA HIS A 112 4.63 -10.55 8.45
C HIS A 112 4.34 -9.07 8.74
N ALA A 113 3.39 -8.45 8.01
CA ALA A 113 2.98 -7.08 8.29
C ALA A 113 2.33 -6.98 9.68
N ILE A 114 1.43 -7.89 10.05
CA ILE A 114 0.75 -7.93 11.34
C ILE A 114 1.77 -8.13 12.48
N GLU A 115 2.62 -9.15 12.38
CA GLU A 115 3.66 -9.42 13.37
C GLU A 115 4.58 -8.20 13.57
N LYS A 116 4.95 -7.55 12.49
CA LYS A 116 5.78 -6.35 12.51
C LYS A 116 5.06 -5.17 13.18
N ALA A 117 3.78 -4.95 12.87
CA ALA A 117 2.98 -3.91 13.52
C ALA A 117 2.91 -4.13 15.03
N HIS A 118 2.59 -5.35 15.47
CA HIS A 118 2.55 -5.70 16.88
C HIS A 118 3.91 -5.53 17.58
N SER A 119 5.02 -5.90 16.91
CA SER A 119 6.37 -5.74 17.47
C SER A 119 6.75 -4.27 17.73
N PHE A 120 6.12 -3.34 17.03
CA PHE A 120 6.26 -1.90 17.25
C PHE A 120 5.17 -1.29 18.13
N GLY A 121 4.24 -2.10 18.64
CA GLY A 121 3.16 -1.65 19.51
C GLY A 121 2.03 -0.90 18.79
N PHE A 122 1.88 -1.10 17.47
CA PHE A 122 0.75 -0.53 16.74
C PHE A 122 -0.54 -1.28 17.02
N ASP A 123 -1.59 -0.51 17.29
CA ASP A 123 -2.98 -0.99 17.32
C ASP A 123 -3.56 -0.91 15.90
N LEU A 124 -3.95 -2.07 15.36
CA LEU A 124 -4.50 -2.18 14.01
C LEU A 124 -6.03 -2.00 13.94
N HIS A 125 -6.74 -1.80 15.06
CA HIS A 125 -8.17 -1.48 15.02
C HIS A 125 -8.41 -0.16 14.30
N GLY A 126 -9.23 -0.20 13.26
CA GLY A 126 -9.49 0.95 12.38
C GLY A 126 -8.36 1.24 11.38
N ALA A 127 -7.35 0.37 11.28
CA ALA A 127 -6.33 0.47 10.23
C ALA A 127 -6.90 0.10 8.86
N VAL A 128 -6.17 0.45 7.82
CA VAL A 128 -6.48 0.06 6.44
C VAL A 128 -5.39 -0.83 5.87
N MET A 129 -5.75 -1.65 4.87
CA MET A 129 -4.85 -2.56 4.18
C MET A 129 -4.80 -2.25 2.68
N ALA A 130 -3.59 -2.20 2.11
CA ALA A 130 -3.37 -2.17 0.67
C ALA A 130 -2.62 -3.42 0.20
N SER A 131 -3.01 -3.96 -0.96
CA SER A 131 -2.38 -5.10 -1.60
C SER A 131 -1.88 -4.74 -3.00
N ASP A 132 -0.70 -5.23 -3.38
CA ASP A 132 -0.10 -5.03 -4.69
C ASP A 132 -0.77 -5.82 -5.82
N ALA A 133 -1.63 -6.81 -5.50
CA ALA A 133 -2.45 -7.56 -6.43
C ALA A 133 -3.72 -8.09 -5.76
N PHE A 134 -4.60 -8.74 -6.54
CA PHE A 134 -5.85 -9.31 -6.05
C PHE A 134 -5.67 -10.43 -5.02
N PHE A 135 -6.71 -10.68 -4.22
CA PHE A 135 -6.76 -11.82 -3.31
C PHE A 135 -7.29 -13.06 -4.05
N PRO A 136 -6.52 -14.15 -4.09
CA PRO A 136 -7.01 -15.39 -4.70
C PRO A 136 -8.10 -16.08 -3.87
N PHE A 137 -8.17 -15.78 -2.56
CA PHE A 137 -9.12 -16.31 -1.57
C PHE A 137 -9.45 -15.23 -0.55
N ALA A 138 -10.53 -15.42 0.22
CA ALA A 138 -10.93 -14.50 1.29
C ALA A 138 -10.04 -14.56 2.55
N ASP A 139 -9.14 -15.51 2.66
CA ASP A 139 -8.30 -15.76 3.84
C ASP A 139 -7.50 -14.53 4.31
N CYS A 140 -6.95 -13.75 3.37
CA CYS A 140 -6.27 -12.50 3.72
C CYS A 140 -7.23 -11.47 4.33
N VAL A 141 -8.45 -11.39 3.80
CA VAL A 141 -9.48 -10.48 4.30
C VAL A 141 -9.92 -10.88 5.71
N GLU A 142 -10.14 -12.18 5.92
CA GLU A 142 -10.50 -12.77 7.21
C GLU A 142 -9.44 -12.49 8.28
N ILE A 143 -8.17 -12.73 7.97
CA ILE A 143 -7.04 -12.47 8.87
C ILE A 143 -6.94 -10.97 9.19
N ALA A 144 -7.04 -10.09 8.18
CA ALA A 144 -6.97 -8.65 8.38
C ALA A 144 -8.11 -8.14 9.28
N HIS A 145 -9.34 -8.62 9.06
CA HIS A 145 -10.49 -8.31 9.90
C HIS A 145 -10.29 -8.75 11.34
N GLY A 146 -9.76 -9.97 11.55
CA GLY A 146 -9.45 -10.48 12.90
C GLY A 146 -8.47 -9.60 13.69
N GLU A 147 -7.67 -8.81 13.02
CA GLU A 147 -6.73 -7.84 13.58
C GLU A 147 -7.30 -6.41 13.71
N GLY A 148 -8.56 -6.21 13.28
CA GLY A 148 -9.26 -4.94 13.40
C GLY A 148 -9.06 -4.00 12.20
N VAL A 149 -8.63 -4.50 11.05
CA VAL A 149 -8.60 -3.74 9.80
C VAL A 149 -10.02 -3.53 9.28
N ASP A 150 -10.40 -2.28 9.00
CA ASP A 150 -11.76 -1.91 8.60
C ASP A 150 -11.93 -1.71 7.09
N ALA A 151 -10.88 -1.39 6.36
CA ALA A 151 -10.97 -1.08 4.94
C ALA A 151 -9.77 -1.60 4.15
N ILE A 152 -10.04 -1.99 2.90
CA ILE A 152 -9.06 -2.64 2.02
C ILE A 152 -9.07 -1.97 0.64
N ILE A 153 -7.88 -1.80 0.04
CA ILE A 153 -7.71 -1.41 -1.36
C ILE A 153 -6.83 -2.43 -2.09
N GLN A 154 -7.28 -2.86 -3.28
CA GLN A 154 -6.59 -3.82 -4.12
C GLN A 154 -6.93 -3.60 -5.61
N PRO A 155 -6.19 -4.18 -6.57
CA PRO A 155 -6.52 -4.05 -7.99
C PRO A 155 -7.84 -4.70 -8.40
N GLY A 156 -8.24 -5.80 -7.78
CA GLY A 156 -9.31 -6.68 -8.25
C GLY A 156 -8.84 -7.57 -9.41
N GLY A 157 -9.77 -8.37 -9.95
CA GLY A 157 -9.55 -9.23 -11.11
C GLY A 157 -9.36 -10.72 -10.80
N SER A 158 -9.58 -11.13 -9.55
CA SER A 158 -9.70 -12.55 -9.20
C SER A 158 -11.05 -13.11 -9.62
N ILE A 159 -11.06 -14.37 -10.09
CA ILE A 159 -12.32 -15.12 -10.32
C ILE A 159 -13.13 -15.23 -9.00
N ARG A 160 -12.45 -15.13 -7.86
CA ARG A 160 -13.03 -15.28 -6.51
C ARG A 160 -13.15 -13.95 -5.75
N ASP A 161 -13.10 -12.82 -6.44
CA ASP A 161 -13.28 -11.50 -5.80
C ASP A 161 -14.59 -11.43 -5.01
N GLN A 162 -15.65 -12.09 -5.51
CA GLN A 162 -16.95 -12.10 -4.84
C GLN A 162 -16.90 -12.69 -3.44
N GLU A 163 -16.08 -13.70 -3.18
CA GLU A 163 -15.93 -14.30 -1.84
C GLU A 163 -15.36 -13.27 -0.82
N SER A 164 -14.38 -12.50 -1.25
CA SER A 164 -13.81 -11.43 -0.44
C SER A 164 -14.80 -10.29 -0.19
N ILE A 165 -15.58 -9.91 -1.22
CA ILE A 165 -16.62 -8.88 -1.12
C ILE A 165 -17.74 -9.34 -0.17
N ASP A 166 -18.22 -10.57 -0.30
CA ASP A 166 -19.26 -11.14 0.56
C ASP A 166 -18.82 -11.19 2.03
N TYR A 167 -17.57 -11.60 2.28
CA TYR A 167 -17.01 -11.56 3.62
C TYR A 167 -16.97 -10.14 4.19
N CYS A 168 -16.49 -9.16 3.41
CA CYS A 168 -16.47 -7.76 3.82
C CYS A 168 -17.88 -7.25 4.16
N ASN A 169 -18.87 -7.52 3.31
CA ASN A 169 -20.26 -7.11 3.53
C ASN A 169 -20.85 -7.72 4.81
N ALA A 170 -20.59 -9.00 5.05
CA ALA A 170 -21.06 -9.71 6.24
C ALA A 170 -20.45 -9.15 7.54
N ASN A 171 -19.27 -8.50 7.46
CA ASN A 171 -18.52 -8.03 8.62
C ASN A 171 -18.36 -6.51 8.70
N GLY A 172 -19.08 -5.75 7.85
CA GLY A 172 -19.06 -4.29 7.88
C GLY A 172 -17.72 -3.65 7.45
N MET A 173 -16.91 -4.39 6.70
CA MET A 173 -15.66 -3.88 6.12
C MET A 173 -15.89 -3.20 4.77
N ALA A 174 -15.05 -2.24 4.44
CA ALA A 174 -15.03 -1.62 3.11
C ALA A 174 -13.96 -2.25 2.21
N MET A 175 -14.29 -2.46 0.93
CA MET A 175 -13.33 -2.89 -0.08
C MET A 175 -13.44 -2.03 -1.35
N LEU A 176 -12.28 -1.53 -1.79
CA LEU A 176 -12.14 -0.70 -2.98
C LEU A 176 -11.22 -1.40 -4.00
N PHE A 177 -11.59 -1.31 -5.28
CA PHE A 177 -10.78 -1.78 -6.38
C PHE A 177 -10.18 -0.62 -7.16
N THR A 178 -8.88 -0.71 -7.46
CA THR A 178 -8.20 0.32 -8.28
C THR A 178 -8.38 0.07 -9.78
N GLY A 179 -8.56 -1.19 -10.19
CA GLY A 179 -8.62 -1.59 -11.60
C GLY A 179 -7.29 -1.44 -12.36
N LEU A 180 -6.16 -1.36 -11.65
CA LEU A 180 -4.84 -1.08 -12.22
C LEU A 180 -3.88 -2.25 -12.01
#